data_3e374a1b877f29aefe029cc32db3ca5f
#
_entry.id   3e374a1b877f29aefe029cc32db3ca5f
#
_cell.length_a   1.000
_cell.length_b   1.000
_cell.length_c   1.000
_cell.angle_alpha   90.00
_cell.angle_beta   90.00
_cell.angle_gamma   90.00
#
_symmetry.space_group_name_H-M   'P 1'
#
loop_
_entity.id
_entity.type
_entity.pdbx_description
1 polymer ?
#
loop_
_entity_poly.entity_id
_entity_poly.type
_entity_poly.pdbx_seq_one_letter_code
_entity_poly.pdbx_strand_id
1 'polypeptide(L)'
;SSAASDVYKRQTSDHGWSSGDHDIDLKNIIMKLRDVSNKSQISLFIDNLNGIEYAYEMGVDLIEIHTGEFSKGIEKNDMSVLTNIQNMINLANELGLKINAGHDLNLDNLKYLVDMGNINEVSIGHAIIVDSLNFGFETTIKKYLDIIRN
;
A
#
# COMPACT_ATOMS: atom_id res chain seq x y z
N SER A 1 10.04 -16.73 26.24
CA SER A 1 8.81 -15.90 26.17
C SER A 1 9.04 -14.52 25.53
N SER A 2 10.29 -14.04 25.41
CA SER A 2 10.59 -12.75 24.79
C SER A 2 10.56 -12.78 23.24
N ALA A 3 10.93 -13.90 22.63
CA ALA A 3 10.97 -14.04 21.18
C ALA A 3 9.59 -13.97 20.50
N ALA A 4 8.54 -14.49 21.16
CA ALA A 4 7.16 -14.41 20.62
C ALA A 4 6.59 -13.00 20.68
N SER A 5 6.98 -12.19 21.66
CA SER A 5 6.56 -10.79 21.80
C SER A 5 7.20 -9.88 20.73
N ASP A 6 8.43 -10.18 20.31
CA ASP A 6 9.12 -9.42 19.26
C ASP A 6 8.60 -9.74 17.85
N VAL A 7 8.18 -10.98 17.61
CA VAL A 7 7.53 -11.37 16.34
C VAL A 7 6.17 -10.66 16.17
N TYR A 8 5.40 -10.50 17.24
CA TYR A 8 4.13 -9.76 17.21
C TYR A 8 4.30 -8.24 17.03
N LYS A 9 5.41 -7.68 17.47
CA LYS A 9 5.71 -6.25 17.35
C LYS A 9 6.25 -5.85 15.96
N ARG A 10 6.58 -6.82 15.12
CA ARG A 10 7.13 -6.63 13.77
C ARG A 10 6.18 -7.10 12.67
N GLN A 11 4.89 -6.93 12.87
CA GLN A 11 3.96 -7.11 11.76
C GLN A 11 4.14 -5.94 10.80
N THR A 12 4.63 -6.23 9.61
CA THR A 12 4.95 -5.28 8.54
C THR A 12 3.73 -4.56 7.97
N SER A 13 2.53 -4.94 8.39
CA SER A 13 1.27 -4.33 7.95
C SER A 13 0.84 -3.10 8.74
N ASP A 14 1.52 -2.75 9.83
CA ASP A 14 1.11 -1.65 10.71
C ASP A 14 1.71 -0.30 10.31
N HIS A 15 2.81 -0.30 9.56
CA HIS A 15 3.52 0.90 9.13
C HIS A 15 4.37 0.63 7.88
N GLY A 16 4.68 1.69 7.15
CA GLY A 16 5.57 1.66 5.99
C GLY A 16 7.05 1.66 6.37
N TRP A 17 7.92 1.39 5.41
CA TRP A 17 9.36 1.52 5.53
C TRP A 17 9.75 3.01 5.59
N SER A 18 10.71 3.34 6.46
CA SER A 18 11.28 4.67 6.59
C SER A 18 12.80 4.63 6.59
N SER A 19 13.44 5.75 6.24
CA SER A 19 14.89 5.87 6.27
C SER A 19 15.42 5.69 7.70
N GLY A 20 16.54 4.97 7.84
CA GLY A 20 17.20 4.68 9.13
C GLY A 20 16.89 3.31 9.70
N ASP A 21 15.84 2.64 9.26
CA ASP A 21 15.52 1.27 9.67
C ASP A 21 16.23 0.25 8.78
N HIS A 22 17.46 -0.13 9.15
CA HIS A 22 18.22 -1.19 8.46
C HIS A 22 18.58 -0.90 6.98
N ASP A 23 18.85 0.34 6.60
CA ASP A 23 19.13 0.78 5.22
C ASP A 23 20.19 -0.06 4.48
N ILE A 24 21.27 -0.41 5.17
CA ILE A 24 22.35 -1.20 4.58
C ILE A 24 21.87 -2.61 4.26
N ASP A 25 21.10 -3.21 5.15
CA ASP A 25 20.60 -4.56 4.99
C ASP A 25 19.55 -4.61 3.88
N LEU A 26 18.63 -3.63 3.80
CA LEU A 26 17.61 -3.55 2.76
C LEU A 26 18.23 -3.42 1.37
N LYS A 27 19.21 -2.52 1.20
CA LYS A 27 19.91 -2.35 -0.08
C LYS A 27 20.62 -3.63 -0.53
N ASN A 28 21.27 -4.32 0.40
CA ASN A 28 21.93 -5.60 0.11
C ASN A 28 20.92 -6.70 -0.25
N ILE A 29 19.74 -6.71 0.39
CA ILE A 29 18.67 -7.65 0.06
C ILE A 29 18.14 -7.38 -1.35
N ILE A 30 17.85 -6.12 -1.68
CA ILE A 30 17.41 -5.70 -3.02
C ILE A 30 18.42 -6.13 -4.10
N MET A 31 19.71 -5.88 -3.89
CA MET A 31 20.77 -6.29 -4.81
C MET A 31 20.77 -7.81 -5.01
N LYS A 32 20.74 -8.59 -3.94
CA LYS A 32 20.69 -10.06 -4.01
C LYS A 32 19.43 -10.57 -4.74
N LEU A 33 18.28 -9.95 -4.51
CA LEU A 33 17.05 -10.32 -5.21
C LEU A 33 17.16 -10.06 -6.71
N ARG A 34 17.77 -8.97 -7.12
CA ARG A 34 18.02 -8.66 -8.54
C ARG A 34 19.01 -9.61 -9.18
N ASP A 35 20.04 -10.04 -8.46
CA ASP A 35 21.01 -11.05 -8.94
C ASP A 35 20.33 -12.40 -9.19
N VAL A 36 19.39 -12.79 -8.35
CA VAL A 36 18.65 -14.06 -8.49
C VAL A 36 17.59 -13.97 -9.59
N SER A 37 16.94 -12.84 -9.75
CA SER A 37 15.87 -12.65 -10.75
C SER A 37 15.78 -11.19 -11.21
N ASN A 38 16.26 -10.95 -12.42
CA ASN A 38 16.14 -9.66 -13.08
C ASN A 38 14.72 -9.34 -13.60
N LYS A 39 13.79 -10.30 -13.49
CA LYS A 39 12.38 -10.15 -13.89
C LYS A 39 11.43 -9.84 -12.74
N SER A 40 11.88 -10.04 -11.49
CA SER A 40 11.06 -9.76 -10.31
C SER A 40 10.97 -8.26 -10.05
N GLN A 41 9.78 -7.77 -9.82
CA GLN A 41 9.57 -6.41 -9.35
C GLN A 41 9.68 -6.38 -7.83
N ILE A 42 10.31 -5.34 -7.30
CA ILE A 42 10.51 -5.13 -5.87
C ILE A 42 9.62 -3.97 -5.45
N SER A 43 8.78 -4.21 -4.45
CA SER A 43 7.87 -3.23 -3.85
C SER A 43 8.27 -2.93 -2.41
N LEU A 44 8.17 -1.67 -2.00
CA LEU A 44 8.21 -1.28 -0.60
C LEU A 44 6.85 -0.76 -0.14
N PHE A 45 6.49 -1.12 1.09
CA PHE A 45 5.28 -0.66 1.75
C PHE A 45 5.55 0.68 2.43
N ILE A 46 4.80 1.74 2.07
CA ILE A 46 5.11 3.13 2.38
C ILE A 46 3.88 3.83 2.96
N ASP A 47 4.05 4.64 4.01
CA ASP A 47 2.96 5.36 4.67
C ASP A 47 3.11 6.90 4.68
N ASN A 48 4.22 7.42 4.14
CA ASN A 48 4.49 8.86 4.12
C ASN A 48 5.40 9.27 2.95
N LEU A 49 5.52 10.58 2.72
CA LEU A 49 6.31 11.14 1.62
C LEU A 49 7.80 10.80 1.70
N ASN A 50 8.40 10.85 2.90
CA ASN A 50 9.82 10.52 3.07
C ASN A 50 10.11 9.06 2.71
N GLY A 51 9.16 8.17 2.97
CA GLY A 51 9.27 6.77 2.58
C GLY A 51 9.29 6.57 1.06
N ILE A 52 8.63 7.44 0.28
CA ILE A 52 8.66 7.39 -1.19
C ILE A 52 10.04 7.77 -1.72
N GLU A 53 10.63 8.85 -1.20
CA GLU A 53 11.99 9.25 -1.56
C GLU A 53 13.00 8.14 -1.20
N TYR A 54 12.84 7.57 -0.01
CA TYR A 54 13.65 6.43 0.44
C TYR A 54 13.50 5.21 -0.48
N ALA A 55 12.29 4.85 -0.89
CA ALA A 55 12.04 3.74 -1.81
C ALA A 55 12.74 3.97 -3.17
N TYR A 56 12.67 5.20 -3.68
CA TYR A 56 13.35 5.60 -4.91
C TYR A 56 14.88 5.47 -4.77
N GLU A 57 15.48 5.93 -3.67
CA GLU A 57 16.92 5.81 -3.38
C GLU A 57 17.38 4.36 -3.25
N MET A 58 16.52 3.48 -2.73
CA MET A 58 16.78 2.04 -2.64
C MET A 58 16.69 1.33 -4.01
N GLY A 59 16.16 1.99 -5.04
CA GLY A 59 16.08 1.46 -6.40
C GLY A 59 15.01 0.38 -6.56
N VAL A 60 13.87 0.50 -5.89
CA VAL A 60 12.72 -0.38 -6.08
C VAL A 60 11.94 -0.02 -7.35
N ASP A 61 11.08 -0.92 -7.83
CA ASP A 61 10.30 -0.72 -9.06
C ASP A 61 8.94 -0.07 -8.80
N LEU A 62 8.41 -0.31 -7.61
CA LEU A 62 7.09 0.17 -7.21
C LEU A 62 7.02 0.34 -5.70
N ILE A 63 6.00 1.07 -5.28
CA ILE A 63 5.62 1.20 -3.87
C ILE A 63 4.21 0.67 -3.66
N GLU A 64 3.90 0.25 -2.44
CA GLU A 64 2.53 0.04 -1.99
C GLU A 64 2.21 1.06 -0.90
N ILE A 65 1.27 1.98 -1.19
CA ILE A 65 0.84 2.99 -0.23
C ILE A 65 -0.04 2.33 0.84
N HIS A 66 0.35 2.48 2.11
CA HIS A 66 -0.44 2.06 3.25
C HIS A 66 -1.67 2.95 3.44
N THR A 67 -2.85 2.42 3.19
CA THR A 67 -4.11 3.18 3.21
C THR A 67 -4.87 3.13 4.55
N GLY A 68 -4.25 2.67 5.64
CA GLY A 68 -4.91 2.57 6.94
C GLY A 68 -5.37 3.91 7.51
N GLU A 69 -4.51 4.93 7.52
CA GLU A 69 -4.89 6.28 7.99
C GLU A 69 -5.89 6.96 7.05
N PHE A 70 -5.76 6.75 5.73
CA PHE A 70 -6.75 7.17 4.75
C PHE A 70 -8.13 6.56 5.06
N SER A 71 -8.20 5.25 5.25
CA SER A 71 -9.44 4.53 5.56
C SER A 71 -10.11 5.04 6.83
N LYS A 72 -9.32 5.22 7.90
CA LYS A 72 -9.81 5.82 9.17
C LYS A 72 -10.29 7.26 9.00
N GLY A 73 -9.61 8.05 8.16
CA GLY A 73 -10.00 9.42 7.86
C GLY A 73 -11.36 9.47 7.16
N ILE A 74 -11.55 8.67 6.10
CA ILE A 74 -12.83 8.58 5.39
C ILE A 74 -13.96 8.18 6.34
N GLU A 75 -13.75 7.17 7.20
CA GLU A 75 -14.74 6.74 8.20
C GLU A 75 -15.14 7.88 9.15
N LYS A 76 -14.19 8.75 9.51
CA LYS A 76 -14.42 9.91 10.39
C LYS A 76 -14.87 11.18 9.65
N ASN A 77 -15.07 11.12 8.34
CA ASN A 77 -15.33 12.27 7.45
C ASN A 77 -14.21 13.34 7.48
N ASP A 78 -12.99 12.94 7.76
CA ASP A 78 -11.79 13.77 7.65
C ASP A 78 -11.24 13.72 6.22
N MET A 79 -11.66 14.65 5.38
CA MET A 79 -11.25 14.70 3.98
C MET A 79 -9.83 15.21 3.77
N SER A 80 -9.11 15.62 4.81
CA SER A 80 -7.70 16.03 4.71
C SER A 80 -6.79 14.87 4.28
N VAL A 81 -7.20 13.62 4.58
CA VAL A 81 -6.47 12.41 4.17
C VAL A 81 -6.37 12.25 2.65
N LEU A 82 -7.34 12.80 1.88
CA LEU A 82 -7.30 12.80 0.41
C LEU A 82 -6.10 13.58 -0.11
N THR A 83 -5.83 14.74 0.49
CA THR A 83 -4.68 15.57 0.11
C THR A 83 -3.36 14.84 0.38
N ASN A 84 -3.24 14.15 1.51
CA ASN A 84 -2.05 13.39 1.85
C ASN A 84 -1.76 12.28 0.82
N ILE A 85 -2.77 11.47 0.51
CA ILE A 85 -2.64 10.41 -0.50
C ILE A 85 -2.33 10.99 -1.88
N GLN A 86 -3.01 12.08 -2.29
CA GLN A 86 -2.74 12.72 -3.57
C GLN A 86 -1.29 13.23 -3.68
N ASN A 87 -0.75 13.80 -2.61
CA ASN A 87 0.65 14.23 -2.57
C ASN A 87 1.61 13.05 -2.71
N MET A 88 1.31 11.91 -2.07
CA MET A 88 2.09 10.69 -2.20
C MET A 88 2.06 10.14 -3.64
N ILE A 89 0.88 10.10 -4.26
CA ILE A 89 0.71 9.67 -5.66
C ILE A 89 1.51 10.59 -6.60
N ASN A 90 1.41 11.90 -6.42
CA ASN A 90 2.12 12.88 -7.25
C ASN A 90 3.63 12.69 -7.16
N LEU A 91 4.18 12.61 -5.95
CA LEU A 91 5.62 12.41 -5.74
C LEU A 91 6.11 11.09 -6.34
N ALA A 92 5.39 10.00 -6.14
CA ALA A 92 5.74 8.71 -6.71
C ALA A 92 5.76 8.74 -8.25
N ASN A 93 4.78 9.42 -8.88
CA ASN A 93 4.74 9.60 -10.33
C ASN A 93 5.92 10.47 -10.83
N GLU A 94 6.27 11.56 -10.13
CA GLU A 94 7.41 12.40 -10.46
C GLU A 94 8.74 11.62 -10.43
N LEU A 95 8.86 10.68 -9.51
CA LEU A 95 10.02 9.80 -9.38
C LEU A 95 9.96 8.57 -10.32
N GLY A 96 8.87 8.39 -11.07
CA GLY A 96 8.70 7.27 -12.01
C GLY A 96 8.42 5.92 -11.36
N LEU A 97 7.99 5.89 -10.10
CA LEU A 97 7.62 4.67 -9.39
C LEU A 97 6.20 4.24 -9.77
N LYS A 98 5.99 2.95 -9.93
CA LYS A 98 4.63 2.38 -10.00
C LYS A 98 4.00 2.38 -8.62
N ILE A 99 2.67 2.51 -8.58
CA ILE A 99 1.94 2.71 -7.33
C ILE A 99 0.90 1.59 -7.17
N ASN A 100 1.06 0.82 -6.10
CA ASN A 100 0.00 -0.02 -5.55
C ASN A 100 -0.51 0.62 -4.26
N ALA A 101 -1.68 0.21 -3.81
CA ALA A 101 -2.25 0.70 -2.55
C ALA A 101 -3.01 -0.42 -1.83
N GLY A 102 -2.94 -0.43 -0.51
CA GLY A 102 -3.59 -1.46 0.28
C GLY A 102 -3.64 -1.13 1.77
N HIS A 103 -4.41 -1.87 2.48
CA HIS A 103 -4.76 -1.83 3.89
C HIS A 103 -6.10 -1.12 4.17
N ASP A 104 -7.02 -1.83 4.79
CA ASP A 104 -8.35 -1.37 5.21
C ASP A 104 -9.24 -0.76 4.10
N LEU A 105 -8.93 -1.07 2.83
CA LEU A 105 -9.80 -0.69 1.72
C LEU A 105 -11.09 -1.50 1.73
N ASN A 106 -12.21 -0.82 1.44
CA ASN A 106 -13.56 -1.39 1.43
C ASN A 106 -14.46 -0.67 0.40
N LEU A 107 -15.74 -1.07 0.30
CA LEU A 107 -16.69 -0.48 -0.66
C LEU A 107 -16.96 1.02 -0.44
N ASP A 108 -16.78 1.53 0.79
CA ASP A 108 -17.08 2.92 1.13
C ASP A 108 -15.93 3.87 0.81
N ASN A 109 -14.68 3.38 0.87
CA ASN A 109 -13.48 4.22 0.71
C ASN A 109 -12.75 4.00 -0.62
N LEU A 110 -12.89 2.84 -1.27
CA LEU A 110 -12.15 2.49 -2.48
C LEU A 110 -12.35 3.50 -3.62
N LYS A 111 -13.58 4.01 -3.78
CA LYS A 111 -13.88 4.96 -4.86
C LYS A 111 -13.07 6.25 -4.75
N TYR A 112 -12.90 6.80 -3.56
CA TYR A 112 -12.08 8.00 -3.36
C TYR A 112 -10.63 7.79 -3.82
N LEU A 113 -10.09 6.60 -3.58
CA LEU A 113 -8.74 6.25 -3.97
C LEU A 113 -8.61 6.08 -5.51
N VAL A 114 -9.56 5.38 -6.12
CA VAL A 114 -9.58 5.14 -7.57
C VAL A 114 -9.76 6.44 -8.35
N ASP A 115 -10.59 7.36 -7.87
CA ASP A 115 -10.84 8.66 -8.49
C ASP A 115 -9.59 9.57 -8.53
N MET A 116 -8.58 9.32 -7.67
CA MET A 116 -7.29 10.02 -7.71
C MET A 116 -6.44 9.64 -8.92
N GLY A 117 -6.68 8.46 -9.51
CA GLY A 117 -5.95 7.94 -10.66
C GLY A 117 -4.51 7.50 -10.35
N ASN A 118 -3.85 6.99 -11.38
CA ASN A 118 -2.43 6.59 -11.32
C ASN A 118 -2.07 5.50 -10.28
N ILE A 119 -3.04 4.69 -9.87
CA ILE A 119 -2.84 3.51 -9.05
C ILE A 119 -2.91 2.28 -9.95
N ASN A 120 -1.87 1.44 -9.92
CA ASN A 120 -1.76 0.28 -10.78
C ASN A 120 -2.55 -0.91 -10.24
N GLU A 121 -2.54 -1.10 -8.91
CA GLU A 121 -3.16 -2.24 -8.25
C GLU A 121 -3.63 -1.87 -6.84
N VAL A 122 -4.72 -2.48 -6.39
CA VAL A 122 -5.21 -2.37 -5.02
C VAL A 122 -5.26 -3.73 -4.35
N SER A 123 -4.78 -3.80 -3.10
CA SER A 123 -4.80 -5.03 -2.28
C SER A 123 -5.95 -4.93 -1.27
N ILE A 124 -6.96 -5.81 -1.42
CA ILE A 124 -8.13 -5.83 -0.54
C ILE A 124 -8.34 -7.25 0.00
N GLY A 125 -8.20 -7.43 1.29
CA GLY A 125 -8.33 -8.75 1.94
C GLY A 125 -9.55 -8.83 2.84
N HIS A 126 -9.45 -8.25 4.05
CA HIS A 126 -10.44 -8.37 5.11
C HIS A 126 -11.86 -8.01 4.65
N ALA A 127 -12.04 -6.87 4.00
CA ALA A 127 -13.34 -6.37 3.58
C ALA A 127 -14.02 -7.29 2.56
N ILE A 128 -13.28 -7.89 1.60
CA ILE A 128 -13.84 -8.87 0.66
C ILE A 128 -14.43 -10.07 1.39
N ILE A 129 -13.77 -10.57 2.44
CA ILE A 129 -14.26 -11.71 3.21
C ILE A 129 -15.53 -11.33 3.97
N VAL A 130 -15.52 -10.19 4.68
CA VAL A 130 -16.69 -9.72 5.45
C VAL A 130 -17.89 -9.47 4.53
N ASP A 131 -17.69 -8.76 3.42
CA ASP A 131 -18.74 -8.47 2.45
C ASP A 131 -19.27 -9.75 1.79
N SER A 132 -18.40 -10.74 1.58
CA SER A 132 -18.82 -12.03 1.00
C SER A 132 -19.76 -12.82 1.91
N LEU A 133 -19.67 -12.65 3.22
CA LEU A 133 -20.61 -13.24 4.17
C LEU A 133 -22.01 -12.60 4.06
N ASN A 134 -22.08 -11.32 3.64
CA ASN A 134 -23.32 -10.59 3.50
C ASN A 134 -23.95 -10.72 2.10
N PHE A 135 -23.14 -10.65 1.04
CA PHE A 135 -23.60 -10.55 -0.36
C PHE A 135 -23.34 -11.81 -1.18
N GLY A 136 -22.57 -12.76 -0.67
CA GLY A 136 -21.98 -13.87 -1.44
C GLY A 136 -20.75 -13.43 -2.24
N PHE A 137 -19.79 -14.34 -2.40
CA PHE A 137 -18.46 -14.05 -2.96
C PHE A 137 -18.51 -13.43 -4.36
N GLU A 138 -19.28 -14.01 -5.27
CA GLU A 138 -19.38 -13.54 -6.66
C GLU A 138 -19.92 -12.10 -6.73
N THR A 139 -20.98 -11.80 -5.96
CA THR A 139 -21.57 -10.46 -5.92
C THR A 139 -20.62 -9.45 -5.34
N THR A 140 -19.89 -9.83 -4.28
CA THR A 140 -18.86 -8.98 -3.65
C THR A 140 -17.79 -8.62 -4.65
N ILE A 141 -17.21 -9.59 -5.33
CA ILE A 141 -16.17 -9.33 -6.35
C ILE A 141 -16.68 -8.39 -7.44
N LYS A 142 -17.91 -8.60 -7.94
CA LYS A 142 -18.51 -7.68 -8.93
C LYS A 142 -18.60 -6.25 -8.41
N LYS A 143 -19.05 -6.03 -7.17
CA LYS A 143 -19.14 -4.68 -6.57
C LYS A 143 -17.78 -3.97 -6.53
N TYR A 144 -16.73 -4.66 -6.12
CA TYR A 144 -15.37 -4.08 -6.10
C TYR A 144 -14.86 -3.79 -7.52
N LEU A 145 -15.06 -4.71 -8.46
CA LEU A 145 -14.66 -4.50 -9.85
C LEU A 145 -15.41 -3.36 -10.53
N ASP A 146 -16.69 -3.15 -10.21
CA ASP A 146 -17.47 -2.04 -10.74
C ASP A 146 -16.92 -0.67 -10.28
N ILE A 147 -16.40 -0.57 -9.05
CA ILE A 147 -15.74 0.64 -8.57
C ILE A 147 -14.43 0.89 -9.32
N ILE A 148 -13.63 -0.16 -9.56
CA ILE A 148 -12.31 -0.03 -10.18
C ILE A 148 -12.40 0.30 -11.68
N ARG A 149 -13.50 -0.11 -12.35
CA ARG A 149 -13.65 0.02 -13.81
C ARG A 149 -14.42 1.26 -14.27
N ASN A 150 -15.08 1.95 -13.34
CA ASN A 150 -15.83 3.20 -13.62
C ASN A 150 -15.04 4.44 -13.22
#